data_82e16b31c80c4a4a0a4580d9df3d054f
#
_entry.id   82e16b31c80c4a4a0a4580d9df3d054f
#
_cell.length_a   1.000
_cell.length_b   1.000
_cell.length_c   1.000
_cell.angle_alpha   90.00
_cell.angle_beta   90.00
_cell.angle_gamma   90.00
#
_symmetry.space_group_name_H-M   'P 1'
#
loop_
_entity.id
_entity.type
_entity.pdbx_description
1 polymer ?
#
loop_
_entity_poly.entity_id
_entity_poly.type
_entity_poly.pdbx_seq_one_letter_code
_entity_poly.pdbx_strand_id
1 'polypeptide(L)'
;MWYFLAFFVLTSAVHITAISTQKEILRRVSKCLIVPFLLGVYICGAETLLFFAIPALIFGWIGDVLLIKIQKSIFFKLGLLSFLLGHICYIITFAAVLGLFDAGRIGIPAIAIFTPPALVLGIVVIRLIKPTKEMFLPVCVYMFVIMTMVLFGFQIFIFYPGIPGHLILCGCLCFMVSDTILAYYTFRKLKLSGSLLIMCYYILAQACIIFGLMKNL
;
A
#
# COMPACT_ATOMS: atom_id res chain seq x y z
N MET A 1 20.05 -7.35 -8.37
CA MET A 1 19.30 -7.03 -7.14
C MET A 1 19.94 -5.89 -6.35
N TRP A 2 21.20 -5.99 -5.87
CA TRP A 2 21.85 -5.02 -4.96
C TRP A 2 21.89 -3.58 -5.49
N TYR A 3 22.14 -3.37 -6.79
CA TYR A 3 22.10 -2.01 -7.38
C TYR A 3 20.71 -1.38 -7.28
N PHE A 4 19.64 -2.15 -7.60
CA PHE A 4 18.26 -1.66 -7.48
C PHE A 4 17.91 -1.34 -6.04
N LEU A 5 18.37 -2.16 -5.08
CA LEU A 5 18.17 -1.90 -3.65
C LEU A 5 18.89 -0.61 -3.22
N ALA A 6 20.15 -0.41 -3.63
CA ALA A 6 20.89 0.81 -3.33
C ALA A 6 20.17 2.06 -3.89
N PHE A 7 19.70 1.99 -5.15
CA PHE A 7 18.93 3.08 -5.75
C PHE A 7 17.56 3.28 -5.08
N PHE A 8 16.86 2.23 -4.67
CA PHE A 8 15.63 2.34 -3.90
C PHE A 8 15.84 3.07 -2.58
N VAL A 9 16.86 2.69 -1.81
CA VAL A 9 17.20 3.34 -0.53
C VAL A 9 17.61 4.79 -0.76
N LEU A 10 18.48 5.05 -1.74
CA LEU A 10 18.95 6.40 -2.08
C LEU A 10 17.78 7.31 -2.49
N THR A 11 16.95 6.86 -3.41
CA THR A 11 15.79 7.67 -3.88
C THR A 11 14.78 7.91 -2.77
N SER A 12 14.57 6.93 -1.89
CA SER A 12 13.70 7.07 -0.71
C SER A 12 14.27 8.12 0.26
N ALA A 13 15.57 8.08 0.57
CA ALA A 13 16.23 9.06 1.42
C ALA A 13 16.19 10.46 0.79
N VAL A 14 16.46 10.58 -0.50
CA VAL A 14 16.36 11.84 -1.26
C VAL A 14 14.93 12.38 -1.22
N HIS A 15 13.92 11.51 -1.37
CA HIS A 15 12.52 11.92 -1.32
C HIS A 15 12.12 12.49 0.06
N ILE A 16 12.49 11.80 1.13
CA ILE A 16 12.22 12.22 2.51
C ILE A 16 12.92 13.57 2.80
N THR A 17 14.18 13.72 2.38
CA THR A 17 14.93 14.98 2.52
C THR A 17 14.29 16.10 1.69
N ALA A 18 13.82 15.81 0.48
CA ALA A 18 13.15 16.77 -0.39
C ALA A 18 11.84 17.29 0.21
N ILE A 19 11.08 16.42 0.90
CA ILE A 19 9.90 16.84 1.66
C ILE A 19 10.29 17.78 2.80
N SER A 20 11.28 17.40 3.61
CA SER A 20 11.73 18.18 4.77
C SER A 20 12.31 19.53 4.37
N THR A 21 13.01 19.60 3.24
CA THR A 21 13.62 20.82 2.71
C THR A 21 12.73 21.59 1.74
N GLN A 22 11.47 21.14 1.53
CA GLN A 22 10.48 21.75 0.64
C GLN A 22 10.95 21.93 -0.82
N LYS A 23 11.84 21.07 -1.30
CA LYS A 23 12.35 21.10 -2.68
C LYS A 23 11.39 20.36 -3.62
N GLU A 24 10.42 21.09 -4.16
CA GLU A 24 9.31 20.53 -4.98
C GLU A 24 9.75 19.69 -6.19
N ILE A 25 10.73 20.17 -6.99
CA ILE A 25 11.20 19.44 -8.19
C ILE A 25 11.82 18.12 -7.77
N LEU A 26 12.70 18.15 -6.77
CA LEU A 26 13.39 16.96 -6.27
C LEU A 26 12.40 15.96 -5.68
N ARG A 27 11.38 16.43 -4.95
CA ARG A 27 10.28 15.63 -4.40
C ARG A 27 9.48 14.91 -5.49
N ARG A 28 9.15 15.62 -6.59
CA ARG A 28 8.40 15.04 -7.71
C ARG A 28 9.19 13.97 -8.45
N VAL A 29 10.45 14.27 -8.77
CA VAL A 29 11.34 13.35 -9.49
C VAL A 29 11.61 12.09 -8.65
N SER A 30 12.04 12.27 -7.39
CA SER A 30 12.34 11.14 -6.51
C SER A 30 11.11 10.25 -6.29
N LYS A 31 9.91 10.83 -6.13
CA LYS A 31 8.66 10.05 -5.98
C LYS A 31 8.42 9.10 -7.16
N CYS A 32 8.68 9.55 -8.39
CA CYS A 32 8.50 8.72 -9.57
C CYS A 32 9.49 7.55 -9.67
N LEU A 33 10.59 7.59 -8.95
CA LEU A 33 11.67 6.60 -9.06
C LEU A 33 11.64 5.51 -7.97
N ILE A 34 10.99 5.77 -6.83
CA ILE A 34 10.97 4.85 -5.69
C ILE A 34 10.43 3.47 -6.09
N VAL A 35 9.21 3.42 -6.59
CA VAL A 35 8.54 2.14 -6.92
C VAL A 35 9.19 1.41 -8.10
N PRO A 36 9.64 2.06 -9.20
CA PRO A 36 10.39 1.38 -10.25
C PRO A 36 11.67 0.70 -9.75
N PHE A 37 12.41 1.32 -8.84
CA PHE A 37 13.58 0.66 -8.25
C PHE A 37 13.19 -0.51 -7.35
N LEU A 38 12.11 -0.39 -6.58
CA LEU A 38 11.59 -1.50 -5.78
C LEU A 38 11.10 -2.66 -6.66
N LEU A 39 10.45 -2.36 -7.79
CA LEU A 39 10.08 -3.37 -8.79
C LEU A 39 11.31 -4.08 -9.34
N GLY A 40 12.39 -3.35 -9.62
CA GLY A 40 13.68 -3.92 -10.02
C GLY A 40 14.27 -4.84 -8.93
N VAL A 41 14.16 -4.47 -7.64
CA VAL A 41 14.55 -5.33 -6.52
C VAL A 41 13.76 -6.63 -6.54
N TYR A 42 12.43 -6.55 -6.71
CA TYR A 42 11.53 -7.71 -6.73
C TYR A 42 11.87 -8.66 -7.89
N ILE A 43 11.93 -8.14 -9.12
CA ILE A 43 12.20 -8.97 -10.32
C ILE A 43 13.56 -9.66 -10.25
N CYS A 44 14.59 -8.96 -9.72
CA CYS A 44 15.94 -9.52 -9.66
C CYS A 44 16.25 -10.33 -8.39
N GLY A 45 15.37 -10.31 -7.40
CA GLY A 45 15.67 -10.89 -6.09
C GLY A 45 14.65 -11.89 -5.57
N ALA A 46 13.46 -11.99 -6.16
CA ALA A 46 12.44 -12.93 -5.73
C ALA A 46 12.84 -14.36 -6.13
N GLU A 47 12.67 -15.30 -5.19
CA GLU A 47 12.90 -16.74 -5.43
C GLU A 47 11.85 -17.28 -6.41
N THR A 48 10.60 -16.82 -6.28
CA THR A 48 9.50 -17.06 -7.22
C THR A 48 8.79 -15.76 -7.52
N LEU A 49 8.53 -15.48 -8.80
CA LEU A 49 7.80 -14.29 -9.21
C LEU A 49 6.30 -14.54 -9.13
N LEU A 50 5.64 -13.92 -8.18
CA LEU A 50 4.19 -13.93 -8.09
C LEU A 50 3.63 -12.91 -9.09
N PHE A 51 2.90 -13.39 -10.09
CA PHE A 51 2.49 -12.59 -11.24
C PHE A 51 1.76 -11.30 -10.86
N PHE A 52 0.81 -11.36 -9.90
CA PHE A 52 0.01 -10.20 -9.52
C PHE A 52 0.74 -9.18 -8.61
N ALA A 53 1.91 -9.50 -8.06
CA ALA A 53 2.73 -8.54 -7.32
C ALA A 53 3.34 -7.46 -8.24
N ILE A 54 3.60 -7.80 -9.52
CA ILE A 54 4.12 -6.85 -10.50
C ILE A 54 3.09 -5.76 -10.83
N PRO A 55 1.85 -6.06 -11.27
CA PRO A 55 0.84 -5.04 -11.50
C PRO A 55 0.45 -4.30 -10.21
N ALA A 56 0.55 -4.91 -9.02
CA ALA A 56 0.34 -4.19 -7.76
C ALA A 56 1.32 -3.02 -7.60
N LEU A 57 2.61 -3.25 -7.87
CA LEU A 57 3.62 -2.20 -7.87
C LEU A 57 3.40 -1.18 -8.99
N ILE A 58 3.05 -1.62 -10.21
CA ILE A 58 2.79 -0.73 -11.36
C ILE A 58 1.62 0.21 -11.06
N PHE A 59 0.50 -0.30 -10.53
CA PHE A 59 -0.63 0.53 -10.14
C PHE A 59 -0.29 1.47 -8.98
N GLY A 60 0.51 1.04 -8.00
CA GLY A 60 1.06 1.90 -6.96
C GLY A 60 1.88 3.05 -7.55
N TRP A 61 2.77 2.77 -8.49
CA TRP A 61 3.57 3.76 -9.20
C TRP A 61 2.72 4.76 -10.00
N ILE A 62 1.74 4.27 -10.75
CA ILE A 62 0.80 5.14 -11.50
C ILE A 62 0.05 6.06 -10.52
N GLY A 63 -0.41 5.53 -9.38
CA GLY A 63 -1.03 6.30 -8.32
C GLY A 63 -0.11 7.40 -7.79
N ASP A 64 1.17 7.09 -7.56
CA ASP A 64 2.17 8.07 -7.12
C ASP A 64 2.37 9.21 -8.11
N VAL A 65 2.46 8.89 -9.41
CA VAL A 65 2.60 9.89 -10.49
C VAL A 65 1.36 10.78 -10.57
N LEU A 66 0.16 10.18 -10.50
CA LEU A 66 -1.10 10.92 -10.54
C LEU A 66 -1.27 11.85 -9.34
N LEU A 67 -0.91 11.39 -8.14
CA LEU A 67 -0.99 12.19 -6.92
C LEU A 67 0.05 13.33 -6.84
N ILE A 68 1.00 13.45 -7.75
CA ILE A 68 1.82 14.67 -7.87
C ILE A 68 0.92 15.90 -8.12
N LYS A 69 -0.18 15.73 -8.86
CA LYS A 69 -1.16 16.78 -9.16
C LYS A 69 -2.44 16.63 -8.31
N ILE A 70 -2.31 16.23 -7.06
CA ILE A 70 -3.43 15.92 -6.13
C ILE A 70 -4.45 17.07 -6.01
N GLN A 71 -4.04 18.32 -6.24
CA GLN A 71 -4.92 19.49 -6.18
C GLN A 71 -6.03 19.49 -7.25
N LYS A 72 -5.82 18.76 -8.36
CA LYS A 72 -6.82 18.59 -9.40
C LYS A 72 -7.66 17.36 -9.09
N SER A 73 -8.97 17.54 -8.90
CA SER A 73 -9.92 16.48 -8.50
C SER A 73 -9.84 15.22 -9.37
N ILE A 74 -9.65 15.37 -10.69
CA ILE A 74 -9.55 14.21 -11.61
C ILE A 74 -8.30 13.36 -11.32
N PHE A 75 -7.14 13.98 -11.08
CA PHE A 75 -5.90 13.26 -10.78
C PHE A 75 -5.95 12.58 -9.42
N PHE A 76 -6.63 13.19 -8.44
CA PHE A 76 -6.89 12.55 -7.16
C PHE A 76 -7.76 11.31 -7.31
N LYS A 77 -8.89 11.40 -8.03
CA LYS A 77 -9.80 10.26 -8.27
C LYS A 77 -9.10 9.12 -9.02
N LEU A 78 -8.34 9.44 -10.07
CA LEU A 78 -7.57 8.44 -10.84
C LEU A 78 -6.44 7.83 -10.01
N GLY A 79 -5.76 8.62 -9.18
CA GLY A 79 -4.75 8.12 -8.25
C GLY A 79 -5.34 7.15 -7.24
N LEU A 80 -6.50 7.51 -6.64
CA LEU A 80 -7.23 6.64 -5.72
C LEU A 80 -7.64 5.31 -6.39
N LEU A 81 -8.16 5.38 -7.63
CA LEU A 81 -8.51 4.19 -8.41
C LEU A 81 -7.28 3.32 -8.68
N SER A 82 -6.16 3.93 -9.04
CA SER A 82 -4.91 3.20 -9.29
C SER A 82 -4.42 2.46 -8.05
N PHE A 83 -4.37 3.11 -6.88
CA PHE A 83 -4.03 2.45 -5.64
C PHE A 83 -5.01 1.34 -5.27
N LEU A 84 -6.33 1.56 -5.49
CA LEU A 84 -7.35 0.53 -5.29
C LEU A 84 -7.04 -0.74 -6.11
N LEU A 85 -6.73 -0.58 -7.39
CA LEU A 85 -6.34 -1.70 -8.26
C LEU A 85 -5.05 -2.37 -7.78
N GLY A 86 -4.08 -1.60 -7.29
CA GLY A 86 -2.88 -2.13 -6.67
C GLY A 86 -3.17 -3.00 -5.45
N HIS A 87 -4.05 -2.55 -4.55
CA HIS A 87 -4.46 -3.33 -3.38
C HIS A 87 -5.20 -4.61 -3.77
N ILE A 88 -6.07 -4.56 -4.80
CA ILE A 88 -6.74 -5.77 -5.32
C ILE A 88 -5.69 -6.76 -5.86
N CYS A 89 -4.68 -6.30 -6.58
CA CYS A 89 -3.59 -7.15 -7.05
C CYS A 89 -2.80 -7.78 -5.89
N TYR A 90 -2.54 -7.05 -4.80
CA TYR A 90 -1.95 -7.63 -3.59
C TYR A 90 -2.85 -8.67 -2.94
N ILE A 91 -4.17 -8.44 -2.85
CA ILE A 91 -5.12 -9.43 -2.32
C ILE A 91 -5.06 -10.73 -3.15
N ILE A 92 -5.07 -10.62 -4.47
CA ILE A 92 -4.95 -11.78 -5.37
C ILE A 92 -3.60 -12.50 -5.15
N THR A 93 -2.49 -11.75 -5.00
CA THR A 93 -1.19 -12.31 -4.68
C THR A 93 -1.22 -13.09 -3.37
N PHE A 94 -1.81 -12.50 -2.32
CA PHE A 94 -1.92 -13.14 -1.00
C PHE A 94 -2.83 -14.37 -1.03
N ALA A 95 -3.92 -14.32 -1.82
CA ALA A 95 -4.80 -15.47 -2.04
C ALA A 95 -4.06 -16.63 -2.72
N ALA A 96 -3.20 -16.32 -3.70
CA ALA A 96 -2.34 -17.33 -4.34
C ALA A 96 -1.34 -17.94 -3.36
N VAL A 97 -0.68 -17.12 -2.53
CA VAL A 97 0.25 -17.59 -1.48
C VAL A 97 -0.45 -18.51 -0.49
N LEU A 98 -1.69 -18.19 -0.12
CA LEU A 98 -2.49 -19.01 0.81
C LEU A 98 -3.05 -20.29 0.16
N GLY A 99 -2.83 -20.50 -1.15
CA GLY A 99 -3.35 -21.66 -1.87
C GLY A 99 -4.88 -21.67 -1.99
N LEU A 100 -5.54 -20.51 -1.94
CA LEU A 100 -6.99 -20.42 -1.99
C LEU A 100 -7.56 -20.85 -3.35
N PHE A 101 -6.76 -20.80 -4.40
CA PHE A 101 -7.16 -21.24 -5.73
C PHE A 101 -7.12 -22.77 -5.88
N ASP A 102 -6.32 -23.48 -5.02
CA ASP A 102 -6.09 -24.92 -5.17
C ASP A 102 -6.84 -25.78 -4.15
N ALA A 103 -7.21 -25.28 -2.96
CA ALA A 103 -7.66 -26.15 -1.87
C ALA A 103 -8.71 -25.58 -0.91
N GLY A 104 -9.28 -24.41 -1.16
CA GLY A 104 -10.32 -23.85 -0.29
C GLY A 104 -9.87 -23.59 1.17
N ARG A 105 -8.59 -23.36 1.40
CA ARG A 105 -7.98 -23.08 2.72
C ARG A 105 -8.34 -21.70 3.25
N ILE A 106 -9.57 -21.26 3.08
CA ILE A 106 -10.01 -20.04 3.76
C ILE A 106 -10.12 -20.37 5.24
N GLY A 107 -9.27 -19.78 6.05
CA GLY A 107 -9.41 -19.83 7.49
C GLY A 107 -10.66 -19.07 7.93
N ILE A 108 -11.84 -19.65 7.67
CA ILE A 108 -13.15 -19.08 8.07
C ILE A 108 -13.14 -18.53 9.49
N PRO A 109 -12.52 -19.22 10.50
CA PRO A 109 -12.45 -18.69 11.86
C PRO A 109 -11.67 -17.38 11.95
N ALA A 110 -10.55 -17.24 11.23
CA ALA A 110 -9.76 -16.02 11.25
C ALA A 110 -10.51 -14.83 10.63
N ILE A 111 -11.20 -15.05 9.50
CA ILE A 111 -12.06 -14.03 8.89
C ILE A 111 -13.14 -13.60 9.85
N ALA A 112 -13.85 -14.54 10.48
CA ALA A 112 -14.95 -14.27 11.40
C ALA A 112 -14.49 -13.44 12.63
N ILE A 113 -13.29 -13.72 13.18
CA ILE A 113 -12.76 -13.01 14.35
C ILE A 113 -12.34 -11.58 14.00
N PHE A 114 -11.72 -11.35 12.84
CA PHE A 114 -11.14 -10.06 12.49
C PHE A 114 -12.06 -9.13 11.70
N THR A 115 -13.13 -9.65 11.09
CA THR A 115 -14.10 -8.81 10.36
C THR A 115 -14.82 -7.78 11.27
N PRO A 116 -15.31 -8.11 12.47
CA PRO A 116 -15.95 -7.12 13.33
C PRO A 116 -15.04 -5.96 13.74
N PRO A 117 -13.82 -6.16 14.27
CA PRO A 117 -12.93 -5.05 14.58
C PRO A 117 -12.53 -4.24 13.35
N ALA A 118 -12.36 -4.87 12.17
CA ALA A 118 -12.09 -4.16 10.92
C ALA A 118 -13.26 -3.26 10.52
N LEU A 119 -14.50 -3.71 10.64
CA LEU A 119 -15.69 -2.90 10.38
C LEU A 119 -15.78 -1.71 11.34
N VAL A 120 -15.56 -1.92 12.63
CA VAL A 120 -15.54 -0.83 13.64
C VAL A 120 -14.48 0.19 13.28
N LEU A 121 -13.26 -0.25 12.96
CA LEU A 121 -12.18 0.64 12.53
C LEU A 121 -12.57 1.42 11.27
N GLY A 122 -13.18 0.78 10.28
CA GLY A 122 -13.67 1.42 9.06
C GLY A 122 -14.68 2.53 9.35
N ILE A 123 -15.64 2.27 10.22
CA ILE A 123 -16.64 3.28 10.64
C ILE A 123 -15.95 4.46 11.34
N VAL A 124 -15.02 4.20 12.23
CA VAL A 124 -14.25 5.24 12.93
C VAL A 124 -13.48 6.09 11.93
N VAL A 125 -12.76 5.47 11.01
CA VAL A 125 -11.96 6.17 9.99
C VAL A 125 -12.85 7.02 9.09
N ILE A 126 -13.99 6.50 8.60
CA ILE A 126 -14.94 7.28 7.78
C ILE A 126 -15.49 8.49 8.55
N ARG A 127 -15.82 8.33 9.83
CA ARG A 127 -16.25 9.44 10.70
C ARG A 127 -15.17 10.50 10.92
N LEU A 128 -13.92 10.09 10.99
CA LEU A 128 -12.77 11.01 11.11
C LEU A 128 -12.49 11.74 9.81
N ILE A 129 -12.50 11.07 8.68
CA ILE A 129 -12.20 11.62 7.35
C ILE A 129 -13.29 12.59 6.91
N LYS A 130 -14.57 12.28 7.15
CA LYS A 130 -15.75 13.02 6.68
C LYS A 130 -15.69 13.31 5.17
N PRO A 131 -15.72 12.29 4.32
CA PRO A 131 -15.69 12.46 2.87
C PRO A 131 -16.92 13.25 2.38
N THR A 132 -16.77 13.95 1.25
CA THR A 132 -17.91 14.61 0.59
C THR A 132 -18.95 13.58 0.14
N LYS A 133 -20.20 14.00 -0.08
CA LYS A 133 -21.27 13.09 -0.53
C LYS A 133 -20.89 12.31 -1.78
N GLU A 134 -20.25 12.96 -2.75
CA GLU A 134 -19.78 12.32 -4.00
C GLU A 134 -18.65 11.30 -3.78
N MET A 135 -17.81 11.51 -2.77
CA MET A 135 -16.65 10.66 -2.49
C MET A 135 -16.95 9.62 -1.40
N PHE A 136 -18.14 9.63 -0.82
CA PHE A 136 -18.52 8.72 0.26
C PHE A 136 -18.41 7.24 -0.20
N LEU A 137 -19.10 6.89 -1.28
CA LEU A 137 -19.08 5.52 -1.81
C LEU A 137 -17.68 5.08 -2.29
N PRO A 138 -16.92 5.87 -3.09
CA PRO A 138 -15.54 5.54 -3.42
C PRO A 138 -14.65 5.30 -2.20
N VAL A 139 -14.76 6.12 -1.17
CA VAL A 139 -13.98 5.97 0.08
C VAL A 139 -14.37 4.69 0.82
N CYS A 140 -15.67 4.37 0.90
CA CYS A 140 -16.14 3.13 1.53
C CYS A 140 -15.61 1.89 0.81
N VAL A 141 -15.66 1.87 -0.54
CA VAL A 141 -15.10 0.78 -1.36
C VAL A 141 -13.60 0.66 -1.15
N TYR A 142 -12.88 1.79 -1.15
CA TYR A 142 -11.44 1.81 -0.91
C TYR A 142 -11.08 1.25 0.48
N MET A 143 -11.79 1.70 1.52
CA MET A 143 -11.60 1.20 2.89
C MET A 143 -11.88 -0.29 3.01
N PHE A 144 -12.91 -0.79 2.34
CA PHE A 144 -13.23 -2.21 2.30
C PHE A 144 -12.08 -3.02 1.68
N VAL A 145 -11.56 -2.58 0.54
CA VAL A 145 -10.46 -3.28 -0.16
C VAL A 145 -9.17 -3.27 0.68
N ILE A 146 -8.77 -2.14 1.26
CA ILE A 146 -7.54 -2.09 2.06
C ILE A 146 -7.67 -2.93 3.34
N MET A 147 -8.84 -2.95 3.97
CA MET A 147 -9.10 -3.83 5.11
C MET A 147 -9.04 -5.31 4.73
N THR A 148 -9.60 -5.66 3.58
CA THR A 148 -9.49 -7.01 3.03
C THR A 148 -8.02 -7.39 2.82
N MET A 149 -7.19 -6.49 2.27
CA MET A 149 -5.75 -6.71 2.12
C MET A 149 -5.08 -6.97 3.48
N VAL A 150 -5.42 -6.20 4.52
CA VAL A 150 -4.88 -6.41 5.88
C VAL A 150 -5.30 -7.77 6.44
N LEU A 151 -6.56 -8.18 6.23
CA LEU A 151 -7.06 -9.50 6.67
C LEU A 151 -6.29 -10.66 6.00
N PHE A 152 -6.01 -10.55 4.70
CA PHE A 152 -5.19 -11.55 4.00
C PHE A 152 -3.73 -11.55 4.47
N GLY A 153 -3.16 -10.38 4.70
CA GLY A 153 -1.82 -10.25 5.28
C GLY A 153 -1.73 -10.87 6.68
N PHE A 154 -2.79 -10.73 7.48
CA PHE A 154 -2.89 -11.36 8.79
C PHE A 154 -3.01 -12.89 8.68
N GLN A 155 -3.76 -13.42 7.72
CA GLN A 155 -3.80 -14.87 7.46
C GLN A 155 -2.44 -15.43 7.06
N ILE A 156 -1.70 -14.72 6.19
CA ILE A 156 -0.33 -15.10 5.84
C ILE A 156 0.54 -15.15 7.10
N PHE A 157 0.44 -14.15 7.99
CA PHE A 157 1.16 -14.15 9.26
C PHE A 157 0.85 -15.36 10.14
N ILE A 158 -0.40 -15.82 10.18
CA ILE A 158 -0.80 -17.02 10.95
C ILE A 158 -0.26 -18.30 10.31
N PHE A 159 -0.43 -18.46 9.00
CA PHE A 159 -0.06 -19.69 8.31
C PHE A 159 1.44 -19.80 8.03
N TYR A 160 2.13 -18.67 7.92
CA TYR A 160 3.57 -18.56 7.69
C TYR A 160 4.23 -17.70 8.77
N PRO A 161 4.37 -18.20 10.03
CA PRO A 161 4.79 -17.40 11.18
C PRO A 161 6.31 -17.12 11.19
N GLY A 162 6.88 -16.87 10.02
CA GLY A 162 8.28 -16.48 9.85
C GLY A 162 8.44 -14.99 9.55
N ILE A 163 9.69 -14.56 9.32
CA ILE A 163 9.99 -13.17 8.92
C ILE A 163 9.12 -12.70 7.75
N PRO A 164 8.89 -13.51 6.68
CA PRO A 164 8.06 -13.09 5.57
C PRO A 164 6.63 -12.71 5.96
N GLY A 165 5.95 -13.55 6.76
CA GLY A 165 4.58 -13.25 7.21
C GLY A 165 4.49 -12.01 8.08
N HIS A 166 5.47 -11.78 8.98
CA HIS A 166 5.55 -10.55 9.78
C HIS A 166 5.75 -9.31 8.90
N LEU A 167 6.61 -9.38 7.88
CA LEU A 167 6.86 -8.29 6.95
C LEU A 167 5.58 -7.96 6.16
N ILE A 168 4.88 -8.95 5.62
CA ILE A 168 3.65 -8.73 4.86
C ILE A 168 2.59 -8.06 5.73
N LEU A 169 2.35 -8.55 6.94
CA LEU A 169 1.39 -7.95 7.86
C LEU A 169 1.78 -6.51 8.22
N CYS A 170 3.04 -6.29 8.60
CA CYS A 170 3.55 -4.95 8.90
C CYS A 170 3.34 -4.00 7.71
N GLY A 171 3.66 -4.45 6.50
CA GLY A 171 3.46 -3.68 5.29
C GLY A 171 2.00 -3.31 5.03
N CYS A 172 1.07 -4.26 5.19
CA CYS A 172 -0.36 -4.02 5.06
C CYS A 172 -0.88 -2.97 6.06
N LEU A 173 -0.46 -3.08 7.32
CA LEU A 173 -0.82 -2.11 8.37
C LEU A 173 -0.24 -0.72 8.07
N CYS A 174 1.03 -0.64 7.66
CA CYS A 174 1.66 0.62 7.26
C CYS A 174 0.94 1.26 6.08
N PHE A 175 0.49 0.46 5.10
CA PHE A 175 -0.28 0.96 3.96
C PHE A 175 -1.60 1.56 4.40
N MET A 176 -2.34 0.85 5.24
CA MET A 176 -3.61 1.32 5.78
C MET A 176 -3.44 2.64 6.56
N VAL A 177 -2.37 2.78 7.35
CA VAL A 177 -2.05 4.02 8.09
C VAL A 177 -1.73 5.15 7.11
N SER A 178 -0.86 4.92 6.13
CA SER A 178 -0.51 5.90 5.10
C SER A 178 -1.74 6.46 4.39
N ASP A 179 -2.62 5.59 3.93
CA ASP A 179 -3.80 5.97 3.16
C ASP A 179 -4.85 6.66 4.02
N THR A 180 -4.99 6.24 5.29
CA THR A 180 -5.86 6.92 6.26
C THR A 180 -5.39 8.35 6.50
N ILE A 181 -4.08 8.56 6.69
CA ILE A 181 -3.50 9.90 6.86
C ILE A 181 -3.71 10.73 5.59
N LEU A 182 -3.43 10.17 4.41
CA LEU A 182 -3.64 10.85 3.13
C LEU A 182 -5.10 11.30 2.96
N ALA A 183 -6.05 10.41 3.21
CA ALA A 183 -7.47 10.70 3.13
C ALA A 183 -7.88 11.78 4.15
N TYR A 184 -7.42 11.69 5.40
CA TYR A 184 -7.71 12.67 6.44
C TYR A 184 -7.27 14.08 6.04
N TYR A 185 -6.03 14.25 5.58
CA TYR A 185 -5.51 15.54 5.15
C TYR A 185 -6.25 16.07 3.91
N THR A 186 -6.57 15.19 2.95
CA THR A 186 -7.24 15.59 1.70
C THR A 186 -8.68 16.06 1.95
N PHE A 187 -9.47 15.28 2.68
CA PHE A 187 -10.90 15.60 2.88
C PHE A 187 -11.11 16.71 3.91
N ARG A 188 -10.22 16.84 4.88
CA ARG A 188 -10.23 17.95 5.84
C ARG A 188 -9.60 19.23 5.30
N LYS A 189 -9.09 19.22 4.06
CA LYS A 189 -8.44 20.39 3.42
C LYS A 189 -7.31 20.97 4.27
N LEU A 190 -6.62 20.12 5.02
CA LEU A 190 -5.49 20.52 5.83
C LEU A 190 -4.25 20.68 4.93
N LYS A 191 -3.31 21.57 5.31
CA LYS A 191 -2.01 21.61 4.64
C LYS A 191 -1.34 20.26 4.79
N LEU A 192 -0.79 19.70 3.69
CA LEU A 192 -0.11 18.41 3.66
C LEU A 192 1.24 18.44 4.42
N SER A 193 1.26 19.05 5.61
CA SER A 193 2.40 18.92 6.53
C SER A 193 2.64 17.46 6.97
N GLY A 194 1.60 16.61 6.86
CA GLY A 194 1.70 15.17 7.04
C GLY A 194 2.30 14.39 5.87
N SER A 195 2.76 15.06 4.80
CA SER A 195 3.32 14.35 3.63
C SER A 195 4.54 13.50 3.97
N LEU A 196 5.31 13.90 4.96
CA LEU A 196 6.45 13.13 5.46
C LEU A 196 5.99 11.78 6.05
N LEU A 197 5.03 11.81 6.96
CA LEU A 197 4.49 10.58 7.58
C LEU A 197 3.83 9.67 6.54
N ILE A 198 3.03 10.23 5.64
CA ILE A 198 2.41 9.48 4.54
C ILE A 198 3.47 8.73 3.76
N MET A 199 4.53 9.41 3.33
CA MET A 199 5.58 8.79 2.51
C MET A 199 6.46 7.82 3.30
N CYS A 200 6.76 8.07 4.57
CA CYS A 200 7.48 7.12 5.42
C CYS A 200 6.71 5.80 5.55
N TYR A 201 5.41 5.86 5.90
CA TYR A 201 4.58 4.66 6.00
C TYR A 201 4.38 3.98 4.65
N TYR A 202 4.21 4.73 3.57
CA TYR A 202 4.06 4.19 2.23
C TYR A 202 5.30 3.44 1.74
N ILE A 203 6.49 4.05 1.87
CA ILE A 203 7.75 3.41 1.45
C ILE A 203 8.00 2.16 2.30
N LEU A 204 7.77 2.24 3.60
CA LEU A 204 7.91 1.10 4.50
C LEU A 204 6.91 -0.01 4.13
N ALA A 205 5.66 0.34 3.85
CA ALA A 205 4.63 -0.60 3.43
C ALA A 205 5.03 -1.38 2.19
N GLN A 206 5.40 -0.65 1.12
CA GLN A 206 5.83 -1.27 -0.14
C GLN A 206 7.05 -2.15 0.05
N ALA A 207 8.06 -1.67 0.77
CA ALA A 207 9.27 -2.44 1.06
C ALA A 207 8.94 -3.73 1.84
N CYS A 208 8.18 -3.62 2.94
CA CYS A 208 7.83 -4.76 3.77
C CYS A 208 7.04 -5.82 2.99
N ILE A 209 6.02 -5.44 2.23
CA ILE A 209 5.24 -6.38 1.42
C ILE A 209 6.17 -7.10 0.41
N ILE A 210 6.96 -6.32 -0.32
CA ILE A 210 7.83 -6.89 -1.37
C ILE A 210 8.90 -7.79 -0.79
N PHE A 211 9.60 -7.38 0.27
CA PHE A 211 10.60 -8.25 0.92
C PHE A 211 9.98 -9.49 1.55
N GLY A 212 8.73 -9.41 2.04
CA GLY A 212 7.98 -10.57 2.51
C GLY A 212 7.65 -11.54 1.36
N LEU A 213 7.27 -11.02 0.18
CA LEU A 213 6.93 -11.83 -0.99
C LEU A 213 8.16 -12.38 -1.76
N MET A 214 9.37 -11.85 -1.51
CA MET A 214 10.60 -12.32 -2.17
C MET A 214 11.08 -13.68 -1.65
N LYS A 215 10.68 -14.07 -0.45
CA LYS A 215 11.01 -15.34 0.17
C LYS A 215 9.94 -16.37 -0.13
N ASN A 216 10.32 -17.63 -0.26
CA ASN A 216 9.37 -18.73 -0.35
C ASN A 216 8.49 -18.77 0.91
N LEU A 217 7.19 -18.61 0.72
CA LEU A 217 6.14 -18.69 1.71
C LEU A 217 5.47 -20.06 1.64
#